data_ea39acd07b25faa11dc1e363d184ed32
#
_entry.id   ea39acd07b25faa11dc1e363d184ed32
#
_cell.length_a   1.000
_cell.length_b   1.000
_cell.length_c   1.000
_cell.angle_alpha   90.00
_cell.angle_beta   90.00
_cell.angle_gamma   90.00
#
_symmetry.space_group_name_H-M   'P 1'
#
loop_
_entity.id
_entity.type
_entity.pdbx_description
1 polymer ?
#
loop_
_entity_poly.entity_id
_entity_poly.type
_entity_poly.pdbx_seq_one_letter_code
_entity_poly.pdbx_strand_id
1 'polypeptide(L)' 'MERKLYLELCQHQAVKGGVLVEYDSIAYQPYAYELKFQPDGKIKHTAILKEPKANCLVYCRLEDVKEK' A
#
# COMPACT_ATOMS: atom_id res chain seq x y z
N MET A 1 -7.75 2.07 -3.37
CA MET A 1 -8.18 1.73 -2.00
C MET A 1 -8.27 2.99 -1.15
N GLU A 2 -9.21 3.05 -0.25
CA GLU A 2 -9.33 4.16 0.69
C GLU A 2 -8.15 4.19 1.66
N ARG A 3 -7.68 5.40 2.01
CA ARG A 3 -6.52 5.56 2.89
C ARG A 3 -6.70 4.90 4.25
N LYS A 4 -7.84 5.11 4.89
CA LYS A 4 -8.09 4.56 6.22
C LYS A 4 -8.02 3.04 6.22
N LEU A 5 -8.64 2.41 5.25
CA LEU A 5 -8.60 0.96 5.11
C LEU A 5 -7.18 0.48 4.88
N TYR A 6 -6.44 1.15 4.00
CA TYR A 6 -5.06 0.75 3.71
C TYR A 6 -4.17 0.83 4.95
N LEU A 7 -4.33 1.88 5.76
CA LEU A 7 -3.55 2.03 6.98
C LEU A 7 -3.88 0.93 8.00
N GLU A 8 -5.15 0.55 8.11
CA GLU A 8 -5.56 -0.55 8.97
C GLU A 8 -4.95 -1.88 8.52
N LEU A 9 -4.90 -2.12 7.21
CA LEU A 9 -4.29 -3.32 6.66
C LEU A 9 -2.78 -3.35 6.89
N CYS A 10 -2.10 -2.21 6.76
CA CYS A 10 -0.68 -2.11 7.06
C CYS A 10 -0.40 -2.45 8.52
N GLN A 11 -1.21 -1.91 9.43
CA GLN A 11 -1.05 -2.15 10.86
C GLN A 11 -1.29 -3.63 11.18
N HIS A 12 -2.32 -4.21 10.60
CA HIS A 12 -2.63 -5.63 10.80
C HIS A 12 -1.49 -6.51 10.30
N GLN A 13 -0.96 -6.20 9.12
CA GLN A 13 0.16 -6.95 8.55
C GLN A 13 1.40 -6.85 9.44
N ALA A 14 1.69 -5.66 9.98
CA ALA A 14 2.86 -5.46 10.82
C ALA A 14 2.78 -6.21 12.14
N VAL A 15 1.57 -6.31 12.70
CA VAL A 15 1.36 -6.94 14.02
C VAL A 15 1.16 -8.45 13.90
N LYS A 16 0.32 -8.90 12.97
CA LYS A 16 -0.06 -10.32 12.87
C LYS A 16 0.43 -11.00 11.61
N GLY A 17 0.66 -10.26 10.54
CA GLY A 17 1.03 -10.85 9.25
C GLY A 17 -0.18 -11.44 8.53
N GLY A 18 0.08 -12.04 7.37
CA GLY A 18 -0.93 -12.76 6.60
C GLY A 18 -1.89 -11.88 5.80
N VAL A 19 -1.68 -10.58 5.73
CA VAL A 19 -2.53 -9.68 4.96
C VAL A 19 -1.96 -9.50 3.55
N LEU A 20 -2.83 -9.61 2.54
CA LEU A 20 -2.45 -9.38 1.15
C LEU A 20 -3.41 -8.39 0.52
N VAL A 21 -2.86 -7.57 -0.37
CA VAL A 21 -3.62 -6.68 -1.25
C VAL A 21 -3.23 -6.99 -2.69
N GLU A 22 -3.98 -6.44 -3.64
CA GLU A 22 -3.71 -6.68 -5.05
C GLU A 22 -3.32 -5.38 -5.74
N TYR A 23 -2.26 -5.45 -6.53
CA TYR A 23 -1.86 -4.37 -7.42
C TYR A 23 -1.38 -5.00 -8.72
N ASP A 24 -1.93 -4.52 -9.85
CA ASP A 24 -1.58 -5.02 -11.17
C ASP A 24 -1.73 -6.55 -11.28
N SER A 25 -2.81 -7.07 -10.70
CA SER A 25 -3.15 -8.50 -10.67
C SER A 25 -2.17 -9.38 -9.89
N ILE A 26 -1.31 -8.78 -9.09
CA ILE A 26 -0.32 -9.49 -8.28
C ILE A 26 -0.59 -9.22 -6.81
N ALA A 27 -0.41 -10.24 -5.97
CA ALA A 27 -0.61 -10.12 -4.53
C ALA A 27 0.65 -9.58 -3.86
N TYR A 28 0.47 -8.59 -2.98
CA TYR A 28 1.54 -7.98 -2.21
C TYR A 28 1.12 -7.81 -0.75
N GLN A 29 2.10 -7.65 0.13
CA GLN A 29 1.84 -7.29 1.51
C GLN A 29 1.74 -5.76 1.60
N PRO A 30 0.71 -5.22 2.29
CA PRO A 30 0.69 -3.78 2.56
C PRO A 30 1.79 -3.48 3.58
N TYR A 31 2.66 -2.53 3.26
CA TYR A 31 3.85 -2.28 4.06
C TYR A 31 3.89 -0.89 4.66
N ALA A 32 3.72 0.14 3.83
CA ALA A 32 3.82 1.52 4.28
C ALA A 32 2.98 2.45 3.41
N TYR A 33 2.91 3.70 3.81
CA TYR A 33 2.12 4.70 3.14
C TYR A 33 2.89 6.01 3.15
N GLU A 34 2.89 6.71 2.01
CA GLU A 34 3.57 7.99 1.88
C GLU A 34 2.59 9.05 1.39
N LEU A 35 2.65 10.21 2.04
CA LEU A 35 1.85 11.37 1.67
C LEU A 35 2.79 12.47 1.22
N LYS A 36 2.59 12.97 -0.01
CA LYS A 36 3.39 14.07 -0.54
C LYS A 36 2.52 15.26 -0.90
N PHE A 37 3.00 16.45 -0.55
CA PHE A 37 2.36 17.70 -0.93
C PHE A 37 3.02 18.21 -2.20
N GLN A 38 2.21 18.42 -3.25
CA GLN A 38 2.72 18.86 -4.54
C GLN A 38 2.67 20.38 -4.68
N PRO A 39 3.51 20.97 -5.54
CA PRO A 39 3.52 22.43 -5.73
C PRO A 39 2.19 23.01 -6.21
N ASP A 40 1.36 22.20 -6.87
CA ASP A 40 0.04 22.64 -7.34
C ASP A 40 -1.04 22.63 -6.25
N GLY A 41 -0.66 22.32 -5.01
CA GLY A 41 -1.59 22.25 -3.89
C GLY A 41 -2.29 20.92 -3.72
N LYS A 42 -2.02 19.96 -4.60
CA LYS A 42 -2.61 18.63 -4.50
C LYS A 42 -1.79 17.74 -3.59
N ILE A 43 -2.42 16.69 -3.08
CA ILE A 43 -1.76 15.70 -2.22
C ILE A 43 -1.68 14.39 -2.99
N LYS A 44 -0.49 13.81 -3.01
CA LYS A 44 -0.25 12.50 -3.63
C LYS A 44 -0.20 11.43 -2.56
N HIS A 45 -1.04 10.41 -2.71
CA HIS A 45 -1.08 9.25 -1.82
C HIS A 45 -0.40 8.07 -2.48
N THR A 46 0.68 7.58 -1.87
CA THR A 46 1.47 6.48 -2.40
C THR A 46 1.40 5.30 -1.44
N ALA A 47 1.03 4.15 -1.97
CA ALA A 47 1.10 2.89 -1.24
C ALA A 47 2.46 2.26 -1.48
N ILE A 48 3.09 1.79 -0.42
CA ILE A 48 4.36 1.06 -0.51
C ILE A 48 4.07 -0.38 -0.16
N LEU A 49 4.21 -1.25 -1.14
CA LEU A 49 3.89 -2.66 -1.04
C LEU A 49 5.18 -3.47 -0.96
N LYS A 50 5.10 -4.64 -0.36
CA LYS A 50 6.25 -5.54 -0.25
C LYS A 50 5.94 -6.88 -0.89
N GLU A 51 6.86 -7.37 -1.72
CA GLU A 51 6.74 -8.72 -2.27
C GLU A 51 6.96 -9.75 -1.18
N PRO A 52 6.03 -10.71 -0.99
CA PRO A 52 6.16 -11.69 0.08
C PRO A 52 7.44 -12.53 0.00
N LYS A 53 7.91 -12.85 -1.20
CA LYS A 53 9.04 -13.76 -1.39
C LYS A 53 10.37 -13.06 -1.68
N ALA A 54 10.35 -11.89 -2.30
CA ALA A 54 11.56 -11.25 -2.79
C ALA A 54 12.07 -10.12 -1.91
N ASN A 55 11.32 -9.74 -0.90
CA ASN A 55 11.68 -8.63 0.00
C ASN A 55 11.92 -7.30 -0.72
N CYS A 56 11.30 -7.14 -1.89
CA CYS A 56 11.37 -5.92 -2.68
C CYS A 56 10.16 -5.04 -2.39
N LEU A 57 10.37 -3.72 -2.46
CA LEU A 57 9.29 -2.76 -2.26
C LEU A 57 8.80 -2.25 -3.62
N VAL A 58 7.48 -2.07 -3.72
CA VAL A 58 6.82 -1.54 -4.90
C VAL A 58 6.06 -0.30 -4.51
N TYR A 59 6.32 0.80 -5.21
CA TYR A 59 5.65 2.09 -4.98
C TYR A 59 4.57 2.26 -6.03
N CYS A 60 3.35 2.51 -5.60
CA CYS A 60 2.23 2.72 -6.52
C CYS A 60 1.23 3.71 -5.94
N ARG A 61 0.32 4.20 -6.78
CA ARG A 61 -0.74 5.09 -6.31
C ARG A 61 -1.72 4.29 -5.46
N LEU A 62 -2.12 4.87 -4.34
CA LEU A 62 -3.07 4.22 -3.43
C LEU A 62 -4.36 3.81 -4.15
N GLU A 63 -4.85 4.65 -5.08
CA GLU A 63 -6.09 4.37 -5.82
C GLU A 63 -6.03 3.12 -6.68
N ASP A 64 -4.82 2.64 -7.02
CA ASP A 64 -4.63 1.46 -7.85
C ASP A 64 -4.54 0.17 -7.03
N VAL A 65 -4.54 0.27 -5.71
CA VAL A 65 -4.49 -0.90 -4.82
C VAL A 65 -5.91 -1.39 -4.55
N LYS A 66 -6.11 -2.69 -4.61
CA LYS A 66 -7.40 -3.33 -4.38
C LYS A 66 -7.33 -4.32 -3.23
N GLU A 67 -8.46 -4.51 -2.57
CA GLU A 67 -8.57 -5.60 -1.59
C GLU A 67 -8.48 -6.93 -2.32
N LYS A 68 -7.80 -7.84 -1.66
CA LYS A 68 -7.69 -9.19 -2.21
C LYS A 68 -8.71 -10.12 -1.59
#